data_e57b6a6e536f35094ac668d1f8baa549
#
_entry.id   e57b6a6e536f35094ac668d1f8baa549
#
_cell.length_a   1.000
_cell.length_b   1.000
_cell.length_c   1.000
_cell.angle_alpha   90.00
_cell.angle_beta   90.00
_cell.angle_gamma   90.00
#
_symmetry.space_group_name_H-M   'P 1'
#
loop_
_entity.id
_entity.type
_entity.pdbx_description
1 polymer ?
#
loop_
_entity_poly.entity_id
_entity_poly.type
_entity_poly.pdbx_seq_one_letter_code
_entity_poly.pdbx_strand_id
1 'polypeptide(L)'
;FHPDPHQLLREIERILIPEGQLIIHGFNPVSLWGLRRSLMRQHSRVFPWNGNYLTVLRLKDWLSLLGFELDRGCFGCYTLPLSQKGWLRRLSFMEAAGDRWWGFAGGVYLLRAIKRVRGMRLIEPKWRQNGLPASALRPITDKGVLR
;
A
#
# COMPACT_ATOMS: atom_id res chain seq x y z
N PHE A 1 12.04 12.62 -0.40
CA PHE A 1 12.82 12.33 0.83
C PHE A 1 12.58 13.42 1.86
N HIS A 2 11.52 13.26 2.65
CA HIS A 2 11.21 14.19 3.73
C HIS A 2 12.15 13.94 4.91
N PRO A 3 12.64 14.98 5.61
CA PRO A 3 13.53 14.81 6.77
C PRO A 3 12.85 14.05 7.90
N ASP A 4 11.55 14.27 8.09
CA ASP A 4 10.73 13.53 9.05
C ASP A 4 9.58 12.79 8.35
N PRO A 5 9.80 11.55 7.94
CA PRO A 5 8.79 10.75 7.25
C PRO A 5 7.60 10.37 8.16
N HIS A 6 7.79 10.34 9.47
CA HIS A 6 6.72 10.01 10.41
C HIS A 6 5.70 11.16 10.51
N GLN A 7 6.17 12.40 10.56
CA GLN A 7 5.31 13.57 10.55
C GLN A 7 4.54 13.67 9.23
N LEU A 8 5.19 13.40 8.11
CA LEU A 8 4.53 13.36 6.81
C LEU A 8 3.39 12.34 6.77
N LEU A 9 3.59 11.14 7.30
CA LEU A 9 2.55 10.12 7.33
C LEU A 9 1.36 10.53 8.20
N ARG A 10 1.58 11.24 9.31
CA ARG A 10 0.50 11.79 10.14
C ARG A 10 -0.34 12.82 9.38
N GLU A 11 0.31 13.72 8.64
CA GLU A 11 -0.40 14.70 7.82
C GLU A 11 -1.20 14.04 6.69
N ILE A 12 -0.64 13.02 6.05
CA ILE A 12 -1.36 12.23 5.05
C ILE A 12 -2.57 11.54 5.69
N GLU A 13 -2.42 10.96 6.87
CA GLU A 13 -3.52 10.35 7.60
C GLU A 13 -4.63 11.37 7.88
N ARG A 14 -4.28 12.58 8.30
CA ARG A 14 -5.24 13.64 8.61
C ARG A 14 -6.07 14.09 7.39
N ILE A 15 -5.45 14.18 6.22
CA ILE A 15 -6.11 14.68 4.99
C ILE A 15 -6.79 13.60 4.17
N LEU A 16 -6.38 12.32 4.33
CA LEU A 16 -6.91 11.24 3.54
C LEU A 16 -8.31 10.84 4.03
N ILE A 17 -9.25 10.71 3.11
CA ILE A 17 -10.60 10.24 3.41
C ILE A 17 -10.59 8.77 3.88
N PRO A 18 -11.60 8.34 4.65
CA PRO A 18 -11.82 6.92 4.95
C PRO A 18 -11.83 6.07 3.68
N GLU A 19 -11.23 4.88 3.74
CA GLU A 19 -11.04 3.97 2.60
C GLU A 19 -10.15 4.55 1.48
N GLY A 20 -9.54 5.71 1.69
CA GLY A 20 -8.58 6.30 0.78
C GLY A 20 -7.33 5.43 0.65
N GLN A 21 -6.74 5.43 -0.55
CA GLN A 21 -5.55 4.64 -0.86
C GLN A 21 -4.31 5.53 -0.84
N LEU A 22 -3.26 5.03 -0.21
CA LEU A 22 -1.94 5.64 -0.16
C LEU A 22 -0.94 4.73 -0.86
N ILE A 23 -0.23 5.29 -1.84
CA ILE A 23 0.88 4.60 -2.52
C ILE A 23 2.19 5.20 -2.03
N ILE A 24 3.06 4.35 -1.51
CA ILE A 24 4.37 4.73 -0.99
C ILE A 24 5.43 3.98 -1.79
N HIS A 25 6.42 4.71 -2.27
CA HIS A 25 7.62 4.10 -2.82
C HIS A 25 8.85 4.54 -2.04
N GLY A 26 9.84 3.66 -1.96
CA GLY A 26 11.06 3.97 -1.25
C GLY A 26 12.21 3.04 -1.62
N PHE A 27 13.39 3.39 -1.16
CA PHE A 27 14.57 2.56 -1.32
C PHE A 27 14.73 1.60 -0.15
N ASN A 28 15.03 0.36 -0.48
CA ASN A 28 15.19 -0.70 0.51
C ASN A 28 16.64 -0.74 1.01
N PRO A 29 16.89 -0.53 2.31
CA PRO A 29 18.23 -0.63 2.87
C PRO A 29 18.79 -2.06 2.87
N VAL A 30 17.93 -3.08 2.81
CA VAL A 30 18.30 -4.50 2.82
C VAL A 30 18.58 -5.02 1.41
N SER A 31 18.76 -4.15 0.44
CA SER A 31 19.06 -4.49 -0.94
C SER A 31 20.56 -4.39 -1.25
N LEU A 32 20.96 -4.87 -2.42
CA LEU A 32 22.32 -4.69 -2.95
C LEU A 32 22.70 -3.20 -3.05
N TRP A 33 21.72 -2.33 -3.31
CA TRP A 33 21.89 -0.89 -3.32
C TRP A 33 22.17 -0.33 -1.92
N GLY A 34 21.44 -0.81 -0.92
CA GLY A 34 21.67 -0.46 0.49
C GLY A 34 23.03 -0.96 1.00
N LEU A 35 23.40 -2.19 0.64
CA LEU A 35 24.68 -2.76 0.98
C LEU A 35 25.85 -1.97 0.37
N ARG A 36 25.77 -1.63 -0.93
CA ARG A 36 26.77 -0.78 -1.59
C ARG A 36 26.92 0.56 -0.88
N ARG A 37 25.79 1.21 -0.53
CA ARG A 37 25.80 2.46 0.23
C ARG A 37 26.57 2.31 1.55
N SER A 38 26.31 1.23 2.28
CA SER A 38 26.96 0.95 3.56
C SER A 38 28.46 0.72 3.42
N LEU A 39 28.86 -0.06 2.42
CA LEU A 39 30.27 -0.40 2.18
C LEU A 39 31.10 0.77 1.66
N MET A 40 30.53 1.59 0.78
CA MET A 40 31.29 2.66 0.14
C MET A 40 31.42 3.91 0.98
N ARG A 41 30.82 4.00 2.19
CA ARG A 41 30.87 5.16 3.09
C ARG A 41 30.76 6.54 2.40
N GLN A 42 30.36 6.53 1.14
CA GLN A 42 30.25 7.75 0.38
C GLN A 42 29.03 8.51 0.87
N HIS A 43 29.28 9.52 1.65
CA HIS A 43 28.37 10.67 1.88
C HIS A 43 28.25 11.45 0.56
N SER A 44 27.92 10.76 -0.50
CA SER A 44 27.61 11.39 -1.76
C SER A 44 26.33 12.20 -1.54
N ARG A 45 26.42 13.52 -1.66
CA ARG A 45 25.28 14.44 -1.64
C ARG A 45 24.37 14.27 -2.87
N VAL A 46 24.69 13.31 -3.71
CA VAL A 46 23.99 13.03 -4.97
C VAL A 46 22.91 11.98 -4.73
N PHE A 47 21.71 12.27 -5.23
CA PHE A 47 20.62 11.28 -5.32
C PHE A 47 21.08 10.01 -6.09
N PRO A 48 20.70 8.79 -5.66
CA PRO A 48 19.79 8.44 -4.56
C PRO A 48 20.45 8.26 -3.18
N TRP A 49 21.75 8.48 -3.06
CA TRP A 49 22.56 8.09 -1.91
C TRP A 49 22.30 8.93 -0.65
N ASN A 50 21.77 10.14 -0.82
CA ASN A 50 21.49 11.08 0.28
C ASN A 50 20.10 10.87 0.92
N GLY A 51 19.30 9.91 0.46
CA GLY A 51 17.95 9.69 0.98
C GLY A 51 17.91 8.91 2.29
N ASN A 52 16.84 9.10 3.07
CA ASN A 52 16.52 8.25 4.21
C ASN A 52 15.95 6.92 3.70
N TYR A 53 16.70 5.85 3.87
CA TYR A 53 16.22 4.51 3.52
C TYR A 53 15.43 3.96 4.70
N LEU A 54 14.15 3.74 4.48
CA LEU A 54 13.26 3.11 5.46
C LEU A 54 13.07 1.64 5.12
N THR A 55 13.19 0.80 6.13
CA THR A 55 12.84 -0.62 5.97
C THR A 55 11.33 -0.75 5.83
N VAL A 56 10.88 -1.68 5.00
CA VAL A 56 9.45 -1.98 4.82
C VAL A 56 8.79 -2.37 6.14
N LEU A 57 9.50 -3.11 6.99
CA LEU A 57 8.99 -3.49 8.32
C LEU A 57 8.66 -2.26 9.16
N ARG A 58 9.60 -1.31 9.27
CA ARG A 58 9.39 -0.08 10.05
C ARG A 58 8.26 0.78 9.48
N LEU A 59 8.17 0.84 8.15
CA LEU A 59 7.11 1.57 7.49
C LEU A 59 5.74 0.90 7.75
N LYS A 60 5.69 -0.42 7.71
CA LYS A 60 4.48 -1.21 8.05
C LYS A 60 4.02 -0.93 9.48
N ASP A 61 4.94 -0.91 10.44
CA ASP A 61 4.61 -0.61 11.83
C ASP A 61 4.00 0.78 11.98
N TRP A 62 4.61 1.79 11.35
CA TRP A 62 4.10 3.16 11.38
C TRP A 62 2.73 3.29 10.73
N LEU A 63 2.52 2.64 9.58
CA LEU A 63 1.23 2.62 8.90
C LEU A 63 0.15 1.96 9.75
N SER A 64 0.47 0.85 10.39
CA SER A 64 -0.45 0.15 11.29
C SER A 64 -0.86 1.02 12.49
N LEU A 65 0.07 1.76 13.09
CA LEU A 65 -0.21 2.70 14.18
C LEU A 65 -1.14 3.85 13.76
N LEU A 66 -1.06 4.27 12.49
CA LEU A 66 -1.91 5.32 11.91
C LEU A 66 -3.24 4.80 11.34
N GLY A 67 -3.55 3.52 11.54
CA GLY A 67 -4.80 2.93 11.06
C GLY A 67 -4.81 2.59 9.56
N PHE A 68 -3.63 2.55 8.93
CA PHE A 68 -3.52 2.07 7.57
C PHE A 68 -3.34 0.55 7.53
N GLU A 69 -4.08 -0.10 6.68
CA GLU A 69 -3.92 -1.51 6.35
C GLU A 69 -3.10 -1.66 5.08
N LEU A 70 -2.01 -2.44 5.15
CA LEU A 70 -1.20 -2.74 3.98
C LEU A 70 -1.94 -3.76 3.12
N ASP A 71 -2.32 -3.35 1.90
CA ASP A 71 -3.05 -4.21 0.97
C ASP A 71 -2.11 -4.96 0.02
N ARG A 72 -1.18 -4.25 -0.61
CA ARG A 72 -0.22 -4.84 -1.56
C ARG A 72 1.14 -4.22 -1.43
N GLY A 73 2.17 -5.02 -1.77
CA GLY A 73 3.53 -4.55 -1.90
C GLY A 73 4.24 -5.29 -3.02
N CYS A 74 5.09 -4.60 -3.73
CA CYS A 74 6.01 -5.20 -4.68
C CYS A 74 7.41 -4.61 -4.50
N PHE A 75 8.39 -5.41 -4.88
CA PHE A 75 9.80 -5.01 -4.90
C PHE A 75 10.28 -5.04 -6.33
N GLY A 76 11.30 -4.25 -6.63
CA GLY A 76 11.94 -4.20 -7.95
C GLY A 76 13.36 -3.68 -7.86
N CYS A 77 14.02 -3.54 -9.01
CA CYS A 77 15.41 -3.12 -9.10
C CYS A 77 16.37 -4.08 -8.38
N TYR A 78 16.36 -5.34 -8.80
CA TYR A 78 17.28 -6.36 -8.28
C TYR A 78 18.67 -6.28 -8.90
N THR A 79 18.83 -5.50 -9.96
CA THR A 79 20.10 -5.29 -10.65
C THR A 79 21.14 -4.61 -9.76
N LEU A 80 22.39 -5.02 -9.91
CA LEU A 80 23.52 -4.38 -9.23
C LEU A 80 23.65 -2.90 -9.65
N PRO A 81 23.99 -2.00 -8.70
CA PRO A 81 24.20 -0.58 -8.97
C PRO A 81 25.52 -0.32 -9.69
N LEU A 82 25.64 -0.79 -10.94
CA LEU A 82 26.83 -0.63 -11.77
C LEU A 82 26.62 0.48 -12.79
N SER A 83 27.63 1.34 -12.96
CA SER A 83 27.59 2.46 -13.90
C SER A 83 27.78 2.03 -15.36
N GLN A 84 28.27 0.83 -15.62
CA GLN A 84 28.62 0.37 -16.96
C GLN A 84 27.43 -0.28 -17.67
N LYS A 85 26.99 0.29 -18.79
CA LYS A 85 25.84 -0.18 -19.59
C LYS A 85 25.98 -1.65 -20.06
N GLY A 86 27.19 -2.12 -20.32
CA GLY A 86 27.45 -3.51 -20.76
C GLY A 86 27.09 -4.55 -19.69
N TRP A 87 27.36 -4.27 -18.44
CA TRP A 87 27.02 -5.16 -17.32
C TRP A 87 25.53 -5.18 -17.01
N LEU A 88 24.84 -4.05 -17.15
CA LEU A 88 23.39 -3.96 -16.96
C LEU A 88 22.64 -4.89 -17.92
N ARG A 89 23.10 -4.98 -19.18
CA ARG A 89 22.51 -5.87 -20.17
C ARG A 89 22.80 -7.34 -19.89
N ARG A 90 24.00 -7.66 -19.40
CA ARG A 90 24.37 -9.05 -19.02
C ARG A 90 23.64 -9.52 -17.78
N LEU A 91 23.32 -8.62 -16.86
CA LEU A 91 22.68 -8.91 -15.59
C LEU A 91 21.15 -8.70 -15.63
N SER A 92 20.56 -8.50 -16.82
CA SER A 92 19.11 -8.35 -16.97
C SER A 92 18.31 -9.55 -16.45
N PHE A 93 18.92 -10.76 -16.49
CA PHE A 93 18.29 -11.96 -15.90
C PHE A 93 18.10 -11.85 -14.38
N MET A 94 18.87 -11.01 -13.69
CA MET A 94 18.75 -10.81 -12.24
C MET A 94 17.39 -10.20 -11.84
N GLU A 95 16.76 -9.45 -12.74
CA GLU A 95 15.44 -8.91 -12.47
C GLU A 95 14.40 -10.03 -12.33
N ALA A 96 14.37 -10.97 -13.29
CA ALA A 96 13.46 -12.12 -13.24
C ALA A 96 13.84 -13.14 -12.16
N ALA A 97 15.13 -13.33 -11.91
CA ALA A 97 15.62 -14.21 -10.86
C ALA A 97 15.36 -13.61 -9.47
N GLY A 98 15.56 -12.31 -9.31
CA GLY A 98 15.38 -11.59 -8.05
C GLY A 98 13.93 -11.62 -7.57
N ASP A 99 12.99 -11.38 -8.45
CA ASP A 99 11.55 -11.46 -8.14
C ASP A 99 11.16 -12.86 -7.65
N ARG A 100 11.77 -13.90 -8.22
CA ARG A 100 11.44 -15.30 -7.89
C ARG A 100 12.16 -15.83 -6.63
N TRP A 101 13.42 -15.43 -6.41
CA TRP A 101 14.28 -16.04 -5.38
C TRP A 101 14.54 -15.14 -4.19
N TRP A 102 14.58 -13.80 -4.38
CA TRP A 102 14.92 -12.80 -3.37
C TRP A 102 13.93 -11.63 -3.36
N GLY A 103 12.62 -11.95 -3.45
CA GLY A 103 11.57 -10.96 -3.59
C GLY A 103 11.65 -9.77 -2.60
N PHE A 104 12.23 -9.97 -1.41
CA PHE A 104 12.40 -8.93 -0.40
C PHE A 104 13.68 -8.06 -0.57
N ALA A 105 14.61 -8.46 -1.43
CA ALA A 105 15.92 -7.80 -1.60
C ALA A 105 15.97 -6.80 -2.77
N GLY A 106 14.83 -6.48 -3.37
CA GLY A 106 14.74 -5.44 -4.40
C GLY A 106 15.21 -4.08 -3.90
N GLY A 107 15.88 -3.32 -4.76
CA GLY A 107 16.43 -2.00 -4.44
C GLY A 107 15.37 -0.96 -4.14
N VAL A 108 14.19 -1.12 -4.74
CA VAL A 108 13.02 -0.25 -4.57
C VAL A 108 11.83 -1.09 -4.13
N TYR A 109 11.00 -0.53 -3.27
CA TYR A 109 9.70 -1.09 -2.94
C TYR A 109 8.58 -0.11 -3.28
N LEU A 110 7.42 -0.67 -3.62
CA LEU A 110 6.17 0.03 -3.80
C LEU A 110 5.13 -0.63 -2.90
N LEU A 111 4.50 0.14 -2.04
CA LEU A 111 3.49 -0.33 -1.10
C LEU A 111 2.18 0.41 -1.33
N ARG A 112 1.07 -0.31 -1.29
CA ARG A 112 -0.27 0.24 -1.26
C ARG A 112 -0.88 -0.01 0.11
N ALA A 113 -1.33 1.06 0.74
CA ALA A 113 -2.01 1.04 2.03
C ALA A 113 -3.39 1.70 1.91
N ILE A 114 -4.35 1.22 2.68
CA ILE A 114 -5.72 1.72 2.71
C ILE A 114 -5.99 2.25 4.11
N LYS A 115 -6.51 3.48 4.21
CA LYS A 115 -6.92 4.05 5.49
C LYS A 115 -8.19 3.37 5.99
N ARG A 116 -8.06 2.53 7.02
CA ARG A 116 -9.20 1.88 7.67
C ARG A 116 -9.64 2.69 8.87
N VAL A 117 -10.79 3.32 8.76
CA VAL A 117 -11.44 3.91 9.91
C VAL A 117 -12.23 2.82 10.60
N ARG A 118 -11.87 2.50 11.85
CA ARG A 118 -12.64 1.59 12.71
C ARG A 118 -13.94 2.30 13.12
N GLY A 119 -14.86 2.40 12.18
CA GLY A 119 -16.24 2.77 12.47
C GLY A 119 -17.02 1.55 12.91
N MET A 120 -18.06 1.76 13.73
CA MET A 120 -19.07 0.73 13.97
C MET A 120 -19.60 0.29 12.59
N ARG A 121 -19.32 -0.93 12.18
CA ARG A 121 -20.03 -1.54 11.06
C ARG A 121 -21.45 -1.72 11.55
N LEU A 122 -22.35 -0.83 11.14
CA LEU A 122 -23.77 -1.07 11.29
C LEU A 122 -24.06 -2.35 10.52
N ILE A 123 -24.19 -3.46 11.25
CA ILE A 123 -24.70 -4.70 10.68
C ILE A 123 -26.14 -4.38 10.30
N GLU A 124 -26.41 -4.22 9.02
CA GLU A 124 -27.79 -4.08 8.56
C GLU A 124 -28.60 -5.26 9.08
N PRO A 125 -29.68 -5.01 9.84
CA PRO A 125 -30.48 -6.08 10.40
C PRO A 125 -31.05 -6.92 9.26
N LYS A 126 -30.86 -8.25 9.32
CA LYS A 126 -31.31 -9.22 8.30
C LYS A 126 -32.81 -9.13 7.97
N TRP A 127 -33.64 -8.59 8.87
CA TRP A 127 -35.06 -8.39 8.62
C TRP A 127 -35.35 -7.34 7.52
N ARG A 128 -34.41 -6.47 7.20
CA ARG A 128 -34.56 -5.51 6.10
C ARG A 128 -34.40 -6.13 4.71
N GLN A 129 -33.81 -7.31 4.65
CA GLN A 129 -33.65 -8.07 3.40
C GLN A 129 -34.89 -8.94 3.08
N ASN A 130 -35.76 -9.17 4.06
CA ASN A 130 -37.03 -9.87 3.86
C ASN A 130 -38.17 -8.86 3.68
N GLY A 131 -37.97 -7.88 2.80
CA GLY A 131 -39.07 -7.04 2.36
C GLY A 131 -40.16 -7.93 1.84
N LEU A 132 -41.33 -7.89 2.50
CA LEU A 132 -42.53 -8.58 1.99
C LEU A 132 -42.69 -8.23 0.52
N PRO A 133 -42.88 -9.24 -0.36
CA PRO A 133 -43.07 -8.97 -1.78
C PRO A 133 -44.25 -8.00 -1.94
N ALA A 134 -44.06 -6.97 -2.76
CA ALA A 134 -45.05 -5.92 -2.99
C ALA A 134 -46.44 -6.44 -3.42
N SER A 135 -46.55 -7.72 -3.78
CA SER A 135 -47.77 -8.42 -4.07
C SER A 135 -48.67 -8.70 -2.85
N ALA A 136 -48.14 -8.53 -1.61
CA ALA A 136 -48.96 -8.76 -0.41
C ALA A 136 -49.84 -7.55 -0.02
N LEU A 137 -49.66 -6.42 -0.66
CA LEU A 137 -50.48 -5.21 -0.47
C LEU A 137 -51.50 -5.05 -1.61
N ARG A 138 -52.39 -6.00 -1.79
CA ARG A 138 -53.58 -5.77 -2.58
C ARG A 138 -54.60 -4.99 -1.73
N PRO A 139 -55.05 -3.79 -2.14
CA PRO A 139 -56.14 -3.12 -1.46
C PRO A 139 -57.38 -4.00 -1.66
N ILE A 140 -58.03 -4.31 -0.56
CA ILE A 140 -59.39 -4.90 -0.58
C ILE A 140 -60.31 -3.79 -1.08
N THR A 141 -60.62 -3.83 -2.34
CA THR A 141 -61.71 -3.02 -2.90
C THR A 141 -63.03 -3.67 -2.44
N ASP A 142 -63.59 -3.06 -1.42
CA ASP A 142 -64.94 -3.36 -0.99
C ASP A 142 -65.90 -2.95 -2.15
N LYS A 143 -66.43 -3.93 -2.88
CA LYS A 143 -67.54 -3.68 -3.79
C LYS A 143 -68.79 -3.65 -2.95
N GLY A 144 -69.14 -2.42 -2.56
CA GLY A 144 -70.39 -2.14 -1.91
C GLY A 144 -71.58 -2.75 -2.67
N VAL A 145 -72.31 -3.56 -1.97
CA VAL A 145 -73.64 -3.98 -2.34
C VAL A 145 -74.60 -2.79 -2.10
N LEU A 146 -75.02 -2.16 -3.17
CA LEU A 146 -76.24 -1.34 -3.15
C LEU A 146 -77.35 -2.16 -3.75
N ARG A 147 -78.25 -2.48 -2.88
CA ARG A 147 -79.66 -2.62 -3.24
C ARG A 147 -80.53 -2.27 -2.05
#